data_7bff65b0eb0a65f3a5a18ba3160aeda4
#
_entry.id   7bff65b0eb0a65f3a5a18ba3160aeda4
#
_cell.length_a   1.000
_cell.length_b   1.000
_cell.length_c   1.000
_cell.angle_alpha   90.00
_cell.angle_beta   90.00
_cell.angle_gamma   90.00
#
_symmetry.space_group_name_H-M   'P 1'
#
loop_
_entity.id
_entity.type
_entity.pdbx_description
1 polymer ?
#
loop_
_entity_poly.entity_id
_entity_poly.type
_entity_poly.pdbx_seq_one_letter_code
_entity_poly.pdbx_strand_id
1 'polypeptide(L)'
;MSGGGDVKGMKMAPASKPGGTPHAHVMVPTDGAYYKYEDPAPITPWVRRVITGIELLRNGRYNKGMAFSEEERHKMHLLGLLPPGKFTQNTQVKRVMRVIRGLSDPTEQHLHLLGLLERNERLFYRVLVEHHEELFPIMYTPTVGKVCKKFSEVFFQPRALYITSADKGRIYDILKNWPEKHLKLLVVTDGERVMGLGDLGVQGIGVAVAKSCLYTSMGGMDPADVLPVCIDVGTNNQTLLNDPLYIGQRCARMPFGEEYDELMDEFVNAVKRRFGDRVIVQFEDFSNQNGKRLQERYATRAATFNDDISGVAATTLAGIIASLPKTGMKKVGDHTFLVAGAGETGTGIGEMIAEYIAQDETIPINEARKRIWMVDSKGLITRSRAEKEEDLA
;
A
#
# COMPACT_ATOMS: atom_id res chain seq x y z
N MET A 1 -17.50 21.39 54.08
CA MET A 1 -16.19 22.02 53.76
C MET A 1 -15.85 21.68 52.34
N SER A 2 -15.87 22.69 51.59
CA SER A 2 -15.63 22.83 50.14
C SER A 2 -14.21 22.52 49.78
N GLY A 3 -14.02 21.76 48.75
CA GLY A 3 -12.74 21.60 48.05
C GLY A 3 -12.97 21.76 46.53
N GLY A 4 -13.01 23.00 46.09
CA GLY A 4 -13.01 23.36 44.67
C GLY A 4 -11.63 23.14 44.07
N GLY A 5 -11.51 22.25 43.09
CA GLY A 5 -10.33 22.12 42.25
C GLY A 5 -10.39 23.13 41.10
N ASP A 6 -9.47 24.05 41.12
CA ASP A 6 -9.26 25.12 40.13
C ASP A 6 -9.01 24.50 38.74
N VAL A 7 -9.94 24.72 37.81
CA VAL A 7 -9.75 24.50 36.39
C VAL A 7 -9.12 25.75 35.80
N LYS A 8 -7.84 25.92 35.98
CA LYS A 8 -7.05 26.96 35.27
C LYS A 8 -6.58 26.42 33.94
N GLY A 9 -7.02 27.05 32.87
CA GLY A 9 -6.42 26.87 31.55
C GLY A 9 -7.35 26.64 30.35
N MET A 10 -8.64 26.91 30.50
CA MET A 10 -9.55 26.82 29.33
C MET A 10 -9.83 28.21 28.76
N LYS A 11 -9.32 28.51 27.57
CA LYS A 11 -9.77 29.66 26.79
C LYS A 11 -10.88 29.23 25.84
N MET A 12 -12.07 29.79 26.03
CA MET A 12 -13.16 29.66 25.06
C MET A 12 -12.92 30.59 23.87
N ALA A 13 -13.10 30.07 22.68
CA ALA A 13 -13.12 30.89 21.46
C ALA A 13 -14.47 31.60 21.33
N PRO A 14 -14.56 32.81 20.72
CA PRO A 14 -15.79 33.57 20.58
C PRO A 14 -16.79 32.87 19.65
N ALA A 15 -18.07 32.98 20.01
CA ALA A 15 -19.21 32.41 19.28
C ALA A 15 -19.30 32.92 17.84
N SER A 16 -19.58 32.02 16.90
CA SER A 16 -19.87 32.31 15.50
C SER A 16 -21.19 33.05 15.34
N LYS A 17 -21.30 33.88 14.28
CA LYS A 17 -22.51 34.64 13.92
C LYS A 17 -23.74 33.73 13.72
N PRO A 18 -24.96 34.22 14.00
CA PRO A 18 -26.17 33.41 13.90
C PRO A 18 -26.49 33.09 12.43
N GLY A 19 -26.64 31.82 12.10
CA GLY A 19 -27.03 31.35 10.76
C GLY A 19 -26.43 29.99 10.35
N GLY A 20 -25.48 29.45 11.08
CA GLY A 20 -24.90 28.13 10.78
C GLY A 20 -25.47 27.02 11.64
N THR A 21 -25.63 25.83 11.06
CA THR A 21 -25.95 24.60 11.81
C THR A 21 -25.02 24.43 13.00
N PRO A 22 -25.49 23.99 14.18
CA PRO A 22 -24.65 23.85 15.35
C PRO A 22 -23.63 22.74 15.12
N HIS A 23 -22.38 23.15 14.96
CA HIS A 23 -21.25 22.22 14.92
C HIS A 23 -20.78 21.96 16.36
N ALA A 24 -20.61 20.69 16.71
CA ALA A 24 -20.02 20.31 17.99
C ALA A 24 -18.57 20.80 18.04
N HIS A 25 -18.22 21.59 19.04
CA HIS A 25 -16.87 22.12 19.26
C HIS A 25 -16.06 21.18 20.15
N VAL A 26 -14.77 21.04 19.83
CA VAL A 26 -13.85 20.18 20.54
C VAL A 26 -12.76 20.97 21.18
N MET A 27 -12.51 20.64 22.42
CA MET A 27 -11.30 21.08 23.14
C MET A 27 -10.18 20.06 23.01
N VAL A 28 -9.00 20.51 22.66
CA VAL A 28 -7.79 19.70 22.60
C VAL A 28 -6.99 19.96 23.87
N PRO A 29 -6.47 18.94 24.56
CA PRO A 29 -5.52 19.13 25.66
C PRO A 29 -4.28 19.89 25.18
N THR A 30 -3.79 20.82 25.99
CA THR A 30 -2.63 21.69 25.68
C THR A 30 -1.28 21.04 26.02
N ASP A 31 -1.23 19.75 26.32
CA ASP A 31 -0.06 19.04 26.83
C ASP A 31 0.88 18.45 25.75
N GLY A 32 0.78 18.94 24.53
CA GLY A 32 1.88 18.80 23.56
C GLY A 32 2.19 17.41 23.03
N ALA A 33 1.35 16.42 23.28
CA ALA A 33 1.60 15.02 22.88
C ALA A 33 1.23 14.68 21.42
N TYR A 34 0.81 15.65 20.61
CA TYR A 34 0.47 15.42 19.20
C TYR A 34 1.31 16.29 18.27
N TYR A 35 2.30 15.64 17.66
CA TYR A 35 3.03 16.00 16.44
C TYR A 35 3.39 17.51 16.29
N LYS A 36 4.60 17.87 16.68
CA LYS A 36 5.26 19.07 16.17
C LYS A 36 5.58 18.87 14.68
N TYR A 37 4.62 19.16 13.81
CA TYR A 37 4.93 19.53 12.45
C TYR A 37 4.89 21.05 12.38
N GLU A 38 6.03 21.65 12.17
CA GLU A 38 6.12 23.06 11.80
C GLU A 38 5.60 23.18 10.37
N ASP A 39 4.33 23.51 10.23
CA ASP A 39 3.76 23.92 8.94
C ASP A 39 4.10 25.40 8.77
N PRO A 40 4.86 25.82 7.75
CA PRO A 40 5.25 27.21 7.55
C PRO A 40 4.12 28.15 7.12
N ALA A 41 2.92 27.64 6.91
CA ALA A 41 1.77 28.48 6.59
C ALA A 41 1.07 28.99 7.85
N PRO A 42 0.62 30.27 7.91
CA PRO A 42 -0.16 30.77 9.02
C PRO A 42 -1.46 29.98 9.12
N ILE A 43 -1.54 29.09 10.10
CA ILE A 43 -2.70 28.27 10.35
C ILE A 43 -3.75 29.14 11.02
N THR A 44 -4.87 29.34 10.36
CA THR A 44 -6.09 29.82 11.02
C THR A 44 -6.37 28.93 12.22
N PRO A 45 -6.65 29.47 13.43
CA PRO A 45 -6.93 28.63 14.57
C PRO A 45 -8.15 27.75 14.25
N TRP A 46 -7.90 26.46 14.13
CA TRP A 46 -8.91 25.47 13.74
C TRP A 46 -9.73 25.08 14.94
N VAL A 47 -11.02 25.15 14.78
CA VAL A 47 -11.94 24.37 15.59
C VAL A 47 -11.82 22.90 15.12
N ARG A 48 -11.03 22.08 15.81
CA ARG A 48 -11.02 20.65 15.56
C ARG A 48 -12.36 20.08 16.05
N ARG A 49 -13.13 19.46 15.16
CA ARG A 49 -14.34 18.74 15.52
C ARG A 49 -13.95 17.45 16.25
N VAL A 50 -14.32 17.25 17.52
CA VAL A 50 -14.28 15.92 18.16
C VAL A 50 -15.45 15.10 17.61
N ILE A 51 -15.11 13.97 17.07
CA ILE A 51 -16.08 12.96 16.66
C ILE A 51 -16.56 12.26 17.94
N THR A 52 -17.86 12.32 18.23
CA THR A 52 -18.47 11.71 19.41
C THR A 52 -19.71 10.89 19.03
N GLY A 53 -20.23 10.12 19.97
CA GLY A 53 -21.45 9.37 19.78
C GLY A 53 -21.37 8.36 18.63
N ILE A 54 -22.44 8.25 17.88
CA ILE A 54 -22.56 7.29 16.78
C ILE A 54 -21.55 7.55 15.65
N GLU A 55 -21.17 8.81 15.42
CA GLU A 55 -20.16 9.15 14.42
C GLU A 55 -18.79 8.55 14.77
N LEU A 56 -18.42 8.57 16.07
CA LEU A 56 -17.18 7.93 16.54
C LEU A 56 -17.19 6.43 16.31
N LEU A 57 -18.31 5.76 16.56
CA LEU A 57 -18.45 4.32 16.34
C LEU A 57 -18.46 3.93 14.86
N ARG A 58 -18.82 4.86 13.97
CA ARG A 58 -18.79 4.66 12.51
C ARG A 58 -17.45 5.01 11.89
N ASN A 59 -16.55 5.62 12.64
CA ASN A 59 -15.21 5.95 12.15
C ASN A 59 -14.21 4.87 12.57
N GLY A 60 -13.83 3.99 11.65
CA GLY A 60 -12.95 2.84 11.91
C GLY A 60 -11.59 3.22 12.49
N ARG A 61 -11.05 4.39 12.17
CA ARG A 61 -9.75 4.86 12.67
C ARG A 61 -9.77 5.14 14.18
N TYR A 62 -10.88 5.65 14.70
CA TYR A 62 -11.02 6.05 16.11
C TYR A 62 -11.87 5.09 16.93
N ASN A 63 -12.65 4.25 16.28
CA ASN A 63 -13.51 3.29 16.95
C ASN A 63 -12.68 2.22 17.67
N LYS A 64 -12.94 2.03 18.97
CA LYS A 64 -12.35 0.98 19.79
C LYS A 64 -13.33 -0.18 20.07
N GLY A 65 -14.53 -0.10 19.54
CA GLY A 65 -15.60 -1.09 19.77
C GLY A 65 -15.90 -1.27 21.27
N MET A 66 -15.88 -2.52 21.71
CA MET A 66 -16.16 -2.86 23.11
C MET A 66 -15.03 -2.49 24.09
N ALA A 67 -13.89 -1.97 23.60
CA ALA A 67 -12.76 -1.58 24.44
C ALA A 67 -12.84 -0.13 24.94
N PHE A 68 -13.87 0.63 24.60
CA PHE A 68 -14.08 1.92 25.26
C PHE A 68 -14.34 1.71 26.75
N SER A 69 -13.55 2.40 27.59
CA SER A 69 -13.72 2.40 29.05
C SER A 69 -15.02 3.10 29.45
N GLU A 70 -15.44 2.94 30.71
CA GLU A 70 -16.63 3.65 31.24
C GLU A 70 -16.48 5.17 31.10
N GLU A 71 -15.34 5.68 31.49
CA GLU A 71 -15.03 7.11 31.42
C GLU A 71 -15.09 7.63 29.97
N GLU A 72 -14.52 6.87 29.02
CA GLU A 72 -14.60 7.20 27.59
C GLU A 72 -16.03 7.15 27.07
N ARG A 73 -16.82 6.14 27.50
CA ARG A 73 -18.24 6.05 27.11
C ARG A 73 -19.04 7.24 27.57
N HIS A 74 -18.78 7.74 28.78
CA HIS A 74 -19.37 8.97 29.27
C HIS A 74 -18.91 10.20 28.48
N LYS A 75 -17.62 10.44 28.41
CA LYS A 75 -17.03 11.63 27.77
C LYS A 75 -17.34 11.74 26.28
N MET A 76 -17.41 10.60 25.59
CA MET A 76 -17.60 10.55 24.14
C MET A 76 -19.05 10.30 23.73
N HIS A 77 -20.00 10.43 24.66
CA HIS A 77 -21.44 10.24 24.43
C HIS A 77 -21.78 8.86 23.82
N LEU A 78 -21.16 7.78 24.33
CA LEU A 78 -21.35 6.41 23.85
C LEU A 78 -22.31 5.58 24.71
N LEU A 79 -22.83 6.15 25.82
CA LEU A 79 -23.77 5.45 26.69
C LEU A 79 -25.04 5.08 25.93
N GLY A 80 -25.45 3.83 26.07
CA GLY A 80 -26.63 3.29 25.37
C GLY A 80 -26.36 2.91 23.90
N LEU A 81 -25.24 3.34 23.30
CA LEU A 81 -24.85 2.98 21.93
C LEU A 81 -24.04 1.68 21.86
N LEU A 82 -23.41 1.30 22.95
CA LEU A 82 -22.64 0.05 23.06
C LEU A 82 -23.30 -0.86 24.09
N PRO A 83 -23.24 -2.19 23.88
CA PRO A 83 -23.61 -3.15 24.91
C PRO A 83 -22.85 -2.90 26.22
N PRO A 84 -23.41 -3.26 27.40
CA PRO A 84 -22.80 -2.95 28.69
C PRO A 84 -21.48 -3.65 28.95
N GLY A 85 -21.21 -4.76 28.27
CA GLY A 85 -19.94 -5.47 28.40
C GLY A 85 -18.73 -4.59 27.98
N LYS A 86 -17.61 -4.76 28.67
CA LYS A 86 -16.35 -4.10 28.38
C LYS A 86 -15.31 -5.15 28.10
N PHE A 87 -14.60 -5.03 26.98
CA PHE A 87 -13.56 -5.97 26.60
C PHE A 87 -12.19 -5.31 26.65
N THR A 88 -11.20 -6.08 27.05
CA THR A 88 -9.81 -5.70 26.77
C THR A 88 -9.51 -5.87 25.29
N GLN A 89 -8.44 -5.24 24.81
CA GLN A 89 -7.96 -5.49 23.43
C GLN A 89 -7.68 -6.97 23.18
N ASN A 90 -7.06 -7.67 24.16
CA ASN A 90 -6.80 -9.11 24.07
C ASN A 90 -8.09 -9.94 23.90
N THR A 91 -9.16 -9.56 24.61
CA THR A 91 -10.46 -10.22 24.46
C THR A 91 -11.05 -9.98 23.07
N GLN A 92 -10.86 -8.77 22.51
CA GLN A 92 -11.30 -8.47 21.14
C GLN A 92 -10.50 -9.26 20.10
N VAL A 93 -9.17 -9.37 20.24
CA VAL A 93 -8.33 -10.22 19.38
C VAL A 93 -8.84 -11.66 19.39
N LYS A 94 -9.03 -12.25 20.58
CA LYS A 94 -9.57 -13.63 20.72
C LYS A 94 -10.92 -13.78 20.03
N ARG A 95 -11.80 -12.78 20.13
CA ARG A 95 -13.10 -12.79 19.48
C ARG A 95 -12.98 -12.78 17.96
N VAL A 96 -12.11 -11.92 17.41
CA VAL A 96 -11.87 -11.85 15.96
C VAL A 96 -11.31 -13.17 15.46
N MET A 97 -10.27 -13.71 16.11
CA MET A 97 -9.64 -14.97 15.71
C MET A 97 -10.61 -16.16 15.78
N ARG A 98 -11.51 -16.18 16.76
CA ARG A 98 -12.58 -17.20 16.82
C ARG A 98 -13.47 -17.16 15.57
N VAL A 99 -13.85 -15.97 15.11
CA VAL A 99 -14.66 -15.81 13.89
C VAL A 99 -13.87 -16.26 12.67
N ILE A 100 -12.64 -15.75 12.49
CA ILE A 100 -11.80 -16.09 11.34
C ILE A 100 -11.58 -17.59 11.24
N ARG A 101 -11.24 -18.25 12.35
CA ARG A 101 -11.01 -19.71 12.38
C ARG A 101 -12.28 -20.53 12.19
N GLY A 102 -13.44 -19.93 12.33
CA GLY A 102 -14.74 -20.55 12.03
C GLY A 102 -15.13 -20.47 10.54
N LEU A 103 -14.46 -19.62 9.76
CA LEU A 103 -14.66 -19.51 8.31
C LEU A 103 -13.74 -20.50 7.58
N SER A 104 -14.30 -21.26 6.63
CA SER A 104 -13.54 -22.26 5.90
C SER A 104 -12.88 -21.73 4.62
N ASP A 105 -13.45 -20.69 3.99
CA ASP A 105 -12.90 -20.10 2.77
C ASP A 105 -11.94 -18.94 3.13
N PRO A 106 -10.67 -19.01 2.70
CA PRO A 106 -9.71 -17.91 2.87
C PRO A 106 -10.19 -16.58 2.28
N THR A 107 -11.02 -16.59 1.23
CA THR A 107 -11.61 -15.37 0.65
C THR A 107 -12.58 -14.71 1.63
N GLU A 108 -13.43 -15.50 2.29
CA GLU A 108 -14.34 -14.99 3.33
C GLU A 108 -13.56 -14.47 4.54
N GLN A 109 -12.48 -15.16 4.93
CA GLN A 109 -11.58 -14.71 5.99
C GLN A 109 -10.95 -13.35 5.63
N HIS A 110 -10.46 -13.20 4.40
CA HIS A 110 -9.90 -11.94 3.89
C HIS A 110 -10.94 -10.81 3.94
N LEU A 111 -12.14 -11.03 3.43
CA LEU A 111 -13.21 -10.04 3.46
C LEU A 111 -13.64 -9.68 4.89
N HIS A 112 -13.64 -10.66 5.81
CA HIS A 112 -13.89 -10.39 7.23
C HIS A 112 -12.82 -9.47 7.84
N LEU A 113 -11.56 -9.67 7.48
CA LEU A 113 -10.43 -8.83 7.89
C LEU A 113 -10.54 -7.43 7.31
N LEU A 114 -10.85 -7.28 6.02
CA LEU A 114 -11.11 -5.97 5.43
C LEU A 114 -12.28 -5.26 6.10
N GLY A 115 -13.37 -5.97 6.38
CA GLY A 115 -14.49 -5.42 7.15
C GLY A 115 -14.10 -5.02 8.58
N LEU A 116 -13.12 -5.69 9.20
CA LEU A 116 -12.57 -5.26 10.48
C LEU A 116 -11.73 -3.99 10.33
N LEU A 117 -10.91 -3.89 9.29
CA LEU A 117 -10.13 -2.70 8.97
C LEU A 117 -11.04 -1.45 8.84
N GLU A 118 -12.22 -1.60 8.21
CA GLU A 118 -13.21 -0.52 8.05
C GLU A 118 -13.83 -0.06 9.37
N ARG A 119 -14.12 -0.99 10.26
CA ARG A 119 -14.86 -0.67 11.50
C ARG A 119 -13.97 -0.46 12.73
N ASN A 120 -12.73 -0.99 12.72
CA ASN A 120 -11.79 -0.86 13.84
C ASN A 120 -10.35 -1.14 13.36
N GLU A 121 -9.73 -0.15 12.72
CA GLU A 121 -8.40 -0.22 12.13
C GLU A 121 -7.33 -0.65 13.15
N ARG A 122 -7.37 -0.09 14.36
CA ARG A 122 -6.41 -0.44 15.42
C ARG A 122 -6.49 -1.91 15.81
N LEU A 123 -7.69 -2.46 15.91
CA LEU A 123 -7.87 -3.88 16.23
C LEU A 123 -7.43 -4.76 15.05
N PHE A 124 -7.70 -4.35 13.83
CA PHE A 124 -7.25 -5.04 12.62
C PHE A 124 -5.73 -5.21 12.60
N TYR A 125 -4.99 -4.12 12.74
CA TYR A 125 -3.52 -4.20 12.74
C TYR A 125 -2.98 -4.98 13.92
N ARG A 126 -3.59 -4.86 15.08
CA ARG A 126 -3.21 -5.67 16.24
C ARG A 126 -3.40 -7.17 15.99
N VAL A 127 -4.51 -7.57 15.39
CA VAL A 127 -4.77 -8.97 15.01
C VAL A 127 -3.74 -9.46 14.01
N LEU A 128 -3.42 -8.66 12.98
CA LEU A 128 -2.40 -9.02 11.99
C LEU A 128 -1.01 -9.19 12.61
N VAL A 129 -0.60 -8.29 13.49
CA VAL A 129 0.72 -8.35 14.14
C VAL A 129 0.82 -9.55 15.08
N GLU A 130 -0.20 -9.81 15.90
CA GLU A 130 -0.19 -10.91 16.87
C GLU A 130 -0.34 -12.30 16.24
N HIS A 131 -0.95 -12.39 15.04
CA HIS A 131 -1.23 -13.65 14.35
C HIS A 131 -0.71 -13.64 12.89
N HIS A 132 0.42 -12.99 12.65
CA HIS A 132 0.95 -12.77 11.28
C HIS A 132 1.19 -14.07 10.51
N GLU A 133 1.74 -15.11 11.12
CA GLU A 133 2.03 -16.40 10.46
C GLU A 133 0.76 -17.04 9.90
N GLU A 134 -0.37 -16.95 10.62
CA GLU A 134 -1.66 -17.49 10.21
C GLU A 134 -2.37 -16.59 9.19
N LEU A 135 -2.26 -15.26 9.37
CA LEU A 135 -3.09 -14.31 8.63
C LEU A 135 -2.46 -13.74 7.37
N PHE A 136 -1.15 -13.76 7.20
CA PHE A 136 -0.52 -13.24 5.99
C PHE A 136 -0.92 -13.99 4.73
N PRO A 137 -0.97 -15.33 4.69
CA PRO A 137 -1.48 -16.04 3.51
C PRO A 137 -2.94 -15.70 3.19
N ILE A 138 -3.68 -15.21 4.16
CA ILE A 138 -5.07 -14.76 3.99
C ILE A 138 -5.10 -13.32 3.48
N MET A 139 -4.31 -12.42 4.07
CA MET A 139 -4.30 -11.00 3.68
C MET A 139 -3.54 -10.74 2.38
N TYR A 140 -2.56 -11.59 2.05
CA TYR A 140 -1.73 -11.44 0.87
C TYR A 140 -1.74 -12.73 0.02
N THR A 141 -0.59 -13.15 -0.51
CA THR A 141 -0.47 -14.35 -1.33
C THR A 141 -0.69 -15.62 -0.52
N PRO A 142 -1.53 -16.59 -0.96
CA PRO A 142 -2.18 -16.65 -2.28
C PRO A 142 -3.60 -16.05 -2.34
N THR A 143 -4.20 -15.66 -1.22
CA THR A 143 -5.62 -15.32 -1.14
C THR A 143 -5.95 -14.02 -1.88
N VAL A 144 -5.09 -12.99 -1.76
CA VAL A 144 -5.32 -11.70 -2.41
C VAL A 144 -5.49 -11.81 -3.92
N GLY A 145 -4.79 -12.74 -4.59
CA GLY A 145 -4.97 -12.99 -6.01
C GLY A 145 -6.37 -13.49 -6.38
N LYS A 146 -6.98 -14.31 -5.51
CA LYS A 146 -8.37 -14.77 -5.69
C LYS A 146 -9.34 -13.61 -5.45
N VAL A 147 -9.06 -12.77 -4.46
CA VAL A 147 -9.87 -11.57 -4.14
C VAL A 147 -9.80 -10.58 -5.30
N CYS A 148 -8.62 -10.33 -5.87
CA CYS A 148 -8.48 -9.43 -7.02
C CYS A 148 -9.33 -9.88 -8.21
N LYS A 149 -9.43 -11.19 -8.51
CA LYS A 149 -10.29 -11.71 -9.57
C LYS A 149 -11.79 -11.46 -9.34
N LYS A 150 -12.19 -11.24 -8.10
CA LYS A 150 -13.57 -10.95 -7.68
C LYS A 150 -13.73 -9.54 -7.12
N PHE A 151 -12.73 -8.68 -7.30
CA PHE A 151 -12.69 -7.38 -6.64
C PHE A 151 -13.93 -6.53 -6.94
N SER A 152 -14.41 -6.56 -8.18
CA SER A 152 -15.62 -5.85 -8.59
C SER A 152 -16.88 -6.30 -7.85
N GLU A 153 -16.97 -7.60 -7.52
CA GLU A 153 -18.09 -8.18 -6.77
C GLU A 153 -18.02 -7.84 -5.27
N VAL A 154 -16.80 -7.72 -4.72
CA VAL A 154 -16.58 -7.58 -3.29
C VAL A 154 -16.22 -6.15 -2.86
N PHE A 155 -16.16 -5.22 -3.82
CA PHE A 155 -15.88 -3.82 -3.53
C PHE A 155 -17.02 -3.19 -2.71
N PHE A 156 -16.70 -2.66 -1.54
CA PHE A 156 -17.68 -2.02 -0.66
C PHE A 156 -17.23 -0.66 -0.09
N GLN A 157 -15.90 -0.43 -0.04
CA GLN A 157 -15.38 0.86 0.44
C GLN A 157 -14.08 1.23 -0.28
N PRO A 158 -13.88 2.52 -0.63
CA PRO A 158 -12.64 2.97 -1.23
C PRO A 158 -11.51 3.00 -0.19
N ARG A 159 -10.44 2.28 -0.50
CA ARG A 159 -9.20 2.27 0.27
C ARG A 159 -8.01 2.74 -0.55
N ALA A 160 -8.27 3.27 -1.72
CA ALA A 160 -7.28 3.71 -2.67
C ALA A 160 -7.78 4.95 -3.41
N LEU A 161 -6.89 5.64 -4.10
CA LEU A 161 -7.26 6.59 -5.15
C LEU A 161 -7.28 5.88 -6.50
N TYR A 162 -8.22 6.28 -7.33
CA TYR A 162 -8.35 5.84 -8.71
C TYR A 162 -8.16 7.04 -9.63
N ILE A 163 -7.18 6.94 -10.52
CA ILE A 163 -6.85 7.94 -11.53
C ILE A 163 -7.02 7.27 -12.87
N THR A 164 -7.74 7.90 -13.78
CA THR A 164 -7.99 7.35 -15.11
C THR A 164 -7.23 8.12 -16.18
N SER A 165 -7.10 7.54 -17.36
CA SER A 165 -6.55 8.25 -18.52
C SER A 165 -7.29 9.56 -18.86
N ALA A 166 -8.59 9.60 -18.57
CA ALA A 166 -9.42 10.80 -18.75
C ALA A 166 -9.16 11.91 -17.71
N ASP A 167 -8.36 11.64 -16.68
CA ASP A 167 -8.03 12.59 -15.62
C ASP A 167 -6.77 13.43 -15.90
N LYS A 168 -6.15 13.24 -17.05
CA LYS A 168 -5.00 14.04 -17.49
C LYS A 168 -5.33 15.54 -17.42
N GLY A 169 -4.42 16.32 -16.85
CA GLY A 169 -4.60 17.75 -16.59
C GLY A 169 -5.23 18.11 -15.25
N ARG A 170 -5.75 17.12 -14.47
CA ARG A 170 -6.39 17.34 -13.16
C ARG A 170 -5.96 16.37 -12.05
N ILE A 171 -4.88 15.60 -12.26
CA ILE A 171 -4.41 14.60 -11.29
C ILE A 171 -4.09 15.25 -9.93
N TYR A 172 -3.50 16.44 -9.94
CA TYR A 172 -3.24 17.17 -8.69
C TYR A 172 -4.50 17.45 -7.88
N ASP A 173 -5.61 17.77 -8.53
CA ASP A 173 -6.89 18.02 -7.86
C ASP A 173 -7.49 16.73 -7.30
N ILE A 174 -7.31 15.60 -7.99
CA ILE A 174 -7.72 14.29 -7.50
C ILE A 174 -6.93 13.92 -6.24
N LEU A 175 -5.61 14.12 -6.22
CA LEU A 175 -4.78 13.87 -5.05
C LEU A 175 -5.20 14.70 -3.83
N LYS A 176 -5.78 15.87 -4.01
CA LYS A 176 -6.31 16.70 -2.91
C LYS A 176 -7.57 16.12 -2.25
N ASN A 177 -8.28 15.23 -2.92
CA ASN A 177 -9.44 14.54 -2.34
C ASN A 177 -9.04 13.53 -1.26
N TRP A 178 -7.76 13.10 -1.25
CA TRP A 178 -7.26 12.26 -0.17
C TRP A 178 -7.07 13.12 1.10
N PRO A 179 -7.64 12.68 2.24
CA PRO A 179 -7.69 13.50 3.45
C PRO A 179 -6.31 13.74 4.08
N GLU A 180 -5.39 12.78 3.95
CA GLU A 180 -4.07 12.89 4.55
C GLU A 180 -3.18 13.82 3.73
N LYS A 181 -2.49 14.72 4.42
CA LYS A 181 -1.62 15.72 3.79
C LYS A 181 -0.15 15.29 3.74
N HIS A 182 0.21 14.38 4.61
CA HIS A 182 1.60 13.92 4.79
C HIS A 182 1.63 12.42 4.54
N LEU A 183 2.08 12.04 3.38
CA LEU A 183 2.30 10.64 3.01
C LEU A 183 3.80 10.36 2.96
N LYS A 184 4.17 9.11 3.25
CA LYS A 184 5.54 8.62 3.11
C LYS A 184 5.67 7.68 1.92
N LEU A 185 4.59 6.96 1.58
CA LEU A 185 4.60 5.93 0.55
C LEU A 185 3.30 5.91 -0.24
N LEU A 186 3.42 5.87 -1.56
CA LEU A 186 2.33 5.48 -2.45
C LEU A 186 2.66 4.11 -3.05
N VAL A 187 1.71 3.19 -3.02
CA VAL A 187 1.79 1.90 -3.73
C VAL A 187 0.92 2.02 -4.97
N VAL A 188 1.55 2.06 -6.13
CA VAL A 188 0.92 2.43 -7.40
C VAL A 188 0.89 1.24 -8.33
N THR A 189 -0.25 0.97 -8.93
CA THR A 189 -0.42 -0.10 -9.93
C THR A 189 -1.25 0.39 -11.11
N ASP A 190 -0.98 -0.13 -12.31
CA ASP A 190 -1.88 -0.02 -13.46
C ASP A 190 -2.64 -1.33 -13.74
N GLY A 191 -2.39 -2.35 -12.92
CA GLY A 191 -3.06 -3.64 -12.97
C GLY A 191 -2.80 -4.47 -14.22
N GLU A 192 -1.70 -4.18 -14.97
CA GLU A 192 -1.41 -4.87 -16.23
C GLU A 192 -0.91 -6.31 -16.02
N ARG A 193 -0.14 -6.54 -14.93
CA ARG A 193 0.46 -7.85 -14.68
C ARG A 193 0.39 -8.25 -13.22
N VAL A 194 -0.82 -8.44 -12.73
CA VAL A 194 -1.08 -8.68 -11.31
C VAL A 194 -0.57 -10.05 -10.88
N MET A 195 0.50 -10.11 -10.09
CA MET A 195 1.04 -11.32 -9.44
C MET A 195 1.17 -12.54 -10.38
N GLY A 196 1.43 -12.35 -11.66
CA GLY A 196 1.45 -13.42 -12.65
C GLY A 196 0.08 -13.96 -13.08
N LEU A 197 -1.03 -13.37 -12.62
CA LEU A 197 -2.39 -13.68 -13.05
C LEU A 197 -2.76 -13.00 -14.37
N GLY A 198 -1.92 -12.08 -14.86
CA GLY A 198 -2.15 -11.30 -16.06
C GLY A 198 -2.87 -9.97 -15.80
N ASP A 199 -3.43 -9.40 -16.87
CA ASP A 199 -4.14 -8.13 -16.83
C ASP A 199 -5.47 -8.26 -16.07
N LEU A 200 -5.56 -7.61 -14.92
CA LEU A 200 -6.77 -7.50 -14.11
C LEU A 200 -7.33 -6.07 -14.09
N GLY A 201 -6.72 -5.13 -14.82
CA GLY A 201 -7.14 -3.74 -14.85
C GLY A 201 -7.26 -3.16 -13.45
N VAL A 202 -8.33 -2.37 -13.21
CA VAL A 202 -8.58 -1.73 -11.90
C VAL A 202 -8.63 -2.73 -10.72
N GLN A 203 -8.97 -3.98 -10.97
CA GLN A 203 -9.05 -4.99 -9.92
C GLN A 203 -7.68 -5.33 -9.29
N GLY A 204 -6.57 -5.02 -9.98
CA GLY A 204 -5.21 -5.13 -9.45
C GLY A 204 -4.96 -4.31 -8.19
N ILE A 205 -5.76 -3.28 -7.95
CA ILE A 205 -5.65 -2.44 -6.76
C ILE A 205 -5.72 -3.22 -5.44
N GLY A 206 -6.37 -4.39 -5.43
CA GLY A 206 -6.43 -5.25 -4.26
C GLY A 206 -5.05 -5.65 -3.72
N VAL A 207 -4.06 -5.83 -4.60
CA VAL A 207 -2.66 -6.11 -4.19
C VAL A 207 -2.04 -4.89 -3.49
N ALA A 208 -2.18 -3.69 -4.07
CA ALA A 208 -1.64 -2.47 -3.48
C ALA A 208 -2.27 -2.15 -2.11
N VAL A 209 -3.58 -2.41 -1.94
CA VAL A 209 -4.27 -2.29 -0.63
C VAL A 209 -3.70 -3.29 0.37
N ALA A 210 -3.55 -4.55 -0.01
CA ALA A 210 -2.99 -5.58 0.86
C ALA A 210 -1.52 -5.27 1.22
N LYS A 211 -0.69 -4.82 0.27
CA LYS A 211 0.69 -4.37 0.54
C LYS A 211 0.74 -3.23 1.53
N SER A 212 -0.15 -2.26 1.41
CA SER A 212 -0.24 -1.14 2.38
C SER A 212 -0.50 -1.64 3.80
N CYS A 213 -1.33 -2.68 3.95
CA CYS A 213 -1.53 -3.34 5.24
C CYS A 213 -0.26 -4.03 5.77
N LEU A 214 0.56 -4.63 4.88
CA LEU A 214 1.83 -5.24 5.26
C LEU A 214 2.88 -4.21 5.67
N TYR A 215 2.96 -3.07 4.99
CA TYR A 215 3.85 -1.98 5.40
C TYR A 215 3.55 -1.49 6.82
N THR A 216 2.28 -1.46 7.20
CA THR A 216 1.90 -1.11 8.57
C THR A 216 2.18 -2.24 9.55
N SER A 217 1.71 -3.46 9.26
CA SER A 217 1.78 -4.58 10.21
C SER A 217 3.19 -5.13 10.40
N MET A 218 4.04 -5.10 9.36
CA MET A 218 5.41 -5.61 9.35
C MET A 218 6.46 -4.51 9.38
N GLY A 219 6.24 -3.45 8.61
CA GLY A 219 7.16 -2.33 8.50
C GLY A 219 6.98 -1.27 9.59
N GLY A 220 5.90 -1.33 10.38
CA GLY A 220 5.62 -0.35 11.43
C GLY A 220 5.26 1.04 10.93
N MET A 221 4.85 1.18 9.66
CA MET A 221 4.39 2.46 9.12
C MET A 221 3.00 2.81 9.69
N ASP A 222 2.76 4.10 9.93
CA ASP A 222 1.41 4.56 10.24
C ASP A 222 0.50 4.30 9.02
N PRO A 223 -0.70 3.70 9.19
CA PRO A 223 -1.62 3.50 8.08
C PRO A 223 -1.97 4.78 7.31
N ALA A 224 -1.92 5.92 8.00
CA ALA A 224 -2.15 7.23 7.40
C ALA A 224 -1.02 7.72 6.48
N ASP A 225 0.17 7.13 6.59
CA ASP A 225 1.33 7.49 5.79
C ASP A 225 1.40 6.75 4.44
N VAL A 226 0.51 5.77 4.21
CA VAL A 226 0.53 4.90 3.02
C VAL A 226 -0.75 5.08 2.20
N LEU A 227 -0.60 5.27 0.89
CA LEU A 227 -1.71 5.44 -0.04
C LEU A 227 -1.60 4.47 -1.22
N PRO A 228 -2.52 3.50 -1.35
CA PRO A 228 -2.68 2.75 -2.60
C PRO A 228 -3.28 3.62 -3.70
N VAL A 229 -2.75 3.50 -4.92
CA VAL A 229 -3.24 4.25 -6.09
C VAL A 229 -3.36 3.29 -7.28
N CYS A 230 -4.49 3.34 -7.97
CA CYS A 230 -4.67 2.70 -9.27
C CYS A 230 -4.63 3.75 -10.36
N ILE A 231 -3.75 3.54 -11.35
CA ILE A 231 -3.75 4.29 -12.61
C ILE A 231 -4.49 3.43 -13.63
N ASP A 232 -5.80 3.62 -13.72
CA ASP A 232 -6.64 2.86 -14.64
C ASP A 232 -6.53 3.43 -16.06
N VAL A 233 -5.77 2.74 -16.88
CA VAL A 233 -5.55 3.05 -18.30
C VAL A 233 -6.30 2.09 -19.23
N GLY A 234 -7.34 1.41 -18.73
CA GLY A 234 -8.07 0.38 -19.44
C GLY A 234 -7.47 -1.02 -19.26
N THR A 235 -8.01 -1.99 -19.97
CA THR A 235 -7.58 -3.40 -19.90
C THR A 235 -7.73 -4.08 -21.24
N ASN A 236 -6.84 -5.03 -21.55
CA ASN A 236 -6.96 -5.92 -22.74
C ASN A 236 -7.63 -7.26 -22.38
N ASN A 237 -8.03 -7.45 -21.13
CA ASN A 237 -8.71 -8.66 -20.67
C ASN A 237 -10.17 -8.66 -21.11
N GLN A 238 -10.48 -9.42 -22.17
CA GLN A 238 -11.82 -9.50 -22.72
C GLN A 238 -12.86 -10.04 -21.74
N THR A 239 -12.45 -10.88 -20.79
CA THR A 239 -13.35 -11.38 -19.76
C THR A 239 -13.87 -10.25 -18.89
N LEU A 240 -12.97 -9.32 -18.50
CA LEU A 240 -13.34 -8.15 -17.70
C LEU A 240 -14.16 -7.14 -18.51
N LEU A 241 -13.77 -6.90 -19.76
CA LEU A 241 -14.52 -5.96 -20.62
C LEU A 241 -15.96 -6.41 -20.85
N ASN A 242 -16.21 -7.72 -20.88
CA ASN A 242 -17.53 -8.32 -21.07
C ASN A 242 -18.29 -8.53 -19.75
N ASP A 243 -17.65 -8.40 -18.60
CA ASP A 243 -18.30 -8.56 -17.30
C ASP A 243 -19.11 -7.31 -16.94
N PRO A 244 -20.45 -7.40 -16.79
CA PRO A 244 -21.28 -6.26 -16.42
C PRO A 244 -20.93 -5.66 -15.06
N LEU A 245 -20.28 -6.44 -14.18
CA LEU A 245 -19.87 -5.99 -12.84
C LEU A 245 -18.50 -5.30 -12.82
N TYR A 246 -17.72 -5.35 -13.92
CA TYR A 246 -16.40 -4.74 -13.93
C TYR A 246 -16.45 -3.23 -13.65
N ILE A 247 -15.73 -2.78 -12.63
CA ILE A 247 -15.76 -1.41 -12.11
C ILE A 247 -14.68 -0.48 -12.68
N GLY A 248 -13.80 -0.96 -13.57
CA GLY A 248 -12.78 -0.17 -14.25
C GLY A 248 -13.24 0.44 -15.57
N GLN A 249 -12.33 1.14 -16.23
CA GLN A 249 -12.57 1.67 -17.57
C GLN A 249 -12.80 0.53 -18.58
N ARG A 250 -13.92 0.60 -19.31
CA ARG A 250 -14.30 -0.41 -20.32
C ARG A 250 -13.76 -0.02 -21.69
N CYS A 251 -12.44 0.10 -21.77
CA CYS A 251 -11.74 0.38 -23.02
C CYS A 251 -10.47 -0.46 -23.11
N ALA A 252 -9.94 -0.59 -24.33
CA ALA A 252 -8.63 -1.19 -24.53
C ALA A 252 -7.57 -0.44 -23.73
N ARG A 253 -6.60 -1.17 -23.19
CA ARG A 253 -5.49 -0.58 -22.43
C ARG A 253 -4.73 0.41 -23.31
N MET A 254 -4.45 1.58 -22.74
CA MET A 254 -3.56 2.57 -23.35
C MET A 254 -2.18 1.93 -23.55
N PRO A 255 -1.64 1.90 -24.78
CA PRO A 255 -0.32 1.35 -25.01
C PRO A 255 0.76 2.21 -24.35
N PHE A 256 1.88 1.60 -24.01
CA PHE A 256 3.06 2.36 -23.61
C PHE A 256 3.48 3.29 -24.77
N GLY A 257 4.00 4.48 -24.42
CA GLY A 257 4.37 5.50 -25.38
C GLY A 257 4.21 6.90 -24.78
N GLU A 258 4.24 7.90 -25.65
CA GLU A 258 4.28 9.31 -25.24
C GLU A 258 3.04 9.69 -24.37
N GLU A 259 1.86 9.26 -24.77
CA GLU A 259 0.63 9.58 -24.03
C GLU A 259 0.61 8.96 -22.63
N TYR A 260 1.06 7.71 -22.50
CA TYR A 260 1.21 7.02 -21.23
C TYR A 260 2.26 7.71 -20.35
N ASP A 261 3.39 8.10 -20.94
CA ASP A 261 4.47 8.78 -20.25
C ASP A 261 4.06 10.16 -19.74
N GLU A 262 3.29 10.91 -20.52
CA GLU A 262 2.75 12.20 -20.10
C GLU A 262 1.78 12.06 -18.90
N LEU A 263 0.94 11.03 -18.89
CA LEU A 263 0.05 10.73 -17.77
C LEU A 263 0.86 10.42 -16.50
N MET A 264 1.88 9.57 -16.63
CA MET A 264 2.75 9.18 -15.52
C MET A 264 3.63 10.34 -15.04
N ASP A 265 4.13 11.18 -15.95
CA ASP A 265 4.88 12.39 -15.59
C ASP A 265 3.98 13.39 -14.82
N GLU A 266 2.76 13.59 -15.26
CA GLU A 266 1.79 14.43 -14.53
C GLU A 266 1.53 13.85 -13.14
N PHE A 267 1.30 12.53 -13.03
CA PHE A 267 1.08 11.86 -11.76
C PHE A 267 2.26 12.07 -10.80
N VAL A 268 3.48 11.74 -11.20
CA VAL A 268 4.69 11.86 -10.35
C VAL A 268 4.92 13.31 -9.94
N ASN A 269 4.76 14.27 -10.86
CA ASN A 269 4.89 15.68 -10.56
C ASN A 269 3.78 16.17 -9.59
N ALA A 270 2.55 15.70 -9.75
CA ALA A 270 1.44 16.02 -8.87
C ALA A 270 1.65 15.46 -7.46
N VAL A 271 2.19 14.23 -7.34
CA VAL A 271 2.55 13.60 -6.07
C VAL A 271 3.62 14.43 -5.35
N LYS A 272 4.71 14.79 -6.03
CA LYS A 272 5.76 15.64 -5.45
C LYS A 272 5.23 16.99 -5.00
N ARG A 273 4.41 17.64 -5.83
CA ARG A 273 3.77 18.92 -5.50
C ARG A 273 2.84 18.82 -4.30
N ARG A 274 2.12 17.69 -4.15
CA ARG A 274 1.11 17.51 -3.10
C ARG A 274 1.69 17.06 -1.77
N PHE A 275 2.66 16.12 -1.81
CA PHE A 275 3.17 15.43 -0.63
C PHE A 275 4.67 15.68 -0.38
N GLY A 276 5.35 16.36 -1.30
CA GLY A 276 6.77 16.71 -1.17
C GLY A 276 7.71 15.70 -1.85
N ASP A 277 9.00 16.07 -1.94
CA ASP A 277 10.02 15.29 -2.66
C ASP A 277 10.48 14.02 -1.91
N ARG A 278 10.13 13.88 -0.64
CA ARG A 278 10.54 12.74 0.19
C ARG A 278 9.55 11.58 0.16
N VAL A 279 8.41 11.76 -0.48
CA VAL A 279 7.43 10.69 -0.63
C VAL A 279 7.96 9.64 -1.60
N ILE A 280 7.84 8.38 -1.23
CA ILE A 280 8.25 7.25 -2.05
C ILE A 280 7.09 6.81 -2.92
N VAL A 281 7.35 6.56 -4.20
CA VAL A 281 6.41 5.94 -5.13
C VAL A 281 6.91 4.54 -5.47
N GLN A 282 6.19 3.53 -4.99
CA GLN A 282 6.44 2.14 -5.32
C GLN A 282 5.59 1.74 -6.52
N PHE A 283 6.22 1.28 -7.59
CA PHE A 283 5.52 0.63 -8.69
C PHE A 283 5.27 -0.84 -8.35
N GLU A 284 4.05 -1.32 -8.68
CA GLU A 284 3.57 -2.65 -8.34
C GLU A 284 2.73 -3.22 -9.48
N ASP A 285 3.02 -4.43 -9.90
CA ASP A 285 2.23 -5.17 -10.90
C ASP A 285 2.06 -4.43 -12.25
N PHE A 286 3.05 -3.68 -12.67
CA PHE A 286 3.15 -3.14 -14.02
C PHE A 286 3.62 -4.22 -15.00
N SER A 287 3.40 -4.04 -16.31
CA SER A 287 3.96 -4.95 -17.31
C SER A 287 5.49 -4.92 -17.33
N ASN A 288 6.10 -5.98 -17.86
CA ASN A 288 7.56 -6.06 -18.01
C ASN A 288 8.15 -4.86 -18.75
N GLN A 289 7.42 -4.33 -19.75
CA GLN A 289 7.87 -3.18 -20.53
C GLN A 289 7.78 -1.87 -19.74
N ASN A 290 6.68 -1.67 -19.03
CA ASN A 290 6.45 -0.45 -18.25
C ASN A 290 7.23 -0.42 -16.93
N GLY A 291 7.33 -1.53 -16.22
CA GLY A 291 7.94 -1.57 -14.90
C GLY A 291 9.38 -1.08 -14.89
N LYS A 292 10.23 -1.69 -15.74
CA LYS A 292 11.65 -1.28 -15.86
C LYS A 292 11.79 0.14 -16.42
N ARG A 293 11.04 0.46 -17.48
CA ARG A 293 11.09 1.76 -18.13
C ARG A 293 10.71 2.91 -17.19
N LEU A 294 9.66 2.74 -16.38
CA LEU A 294 9.25 3.74 -15.39
C LEU A 294 10.28 3.87 -14.26
N GLN A 295 10.85 2.76 -13.81
CA GLN A 295 11.92 2.80 -12.81
C GLN A 295 13.12 3.60 -13.30
N GLU A 296 13.58 3.35 -14.53
CA GLU A 296 14.68 4.09 -15.15
C GLU A 296 14.32 5.57 -15.37
N ARG A 297 13.10 5.86 -15.87
CA ARG A 297 12.62 7.23 -16.16
C ARG A 297 12.61 8.12 -14.91
N TYR A 298 12.29 7.56 -13.75
CA TYR A 298 12.14 8.33 -12.51
C TYR A 298 13.31 8.18 -11.55
N ALA A 299 14.31 7.35 -11.82
CA ALA A 299 15.43 7.05 -10.92
C ALA A 299 16.14 8.28 -10.33
N THR A 300 16.22 9.39 -11.10
CA THR A 300 16.83 10.65 -10.65
C THR A 300 15.85 11.80 -10.46
N ARG A 301 14.56 11.56 -10.71
CA ARG A 301 13.50 12.59 -10.71
C ARG A 301 12.61 12.55 -9.48
N ALA A 302 12.47 11.37 -8.88
CA ALA A 302 11.64 11.13 -7.69
C ALA A 302 12.18 9.94 -6.88
N ALA A 303 11.79 9.82 -5.63
CA ALA A 303 12.08 8.63 -4.83
C ALA A 303 11.14 7.49 -5.28
N THR A 304 11.62 6.64 -6.18
CA THR A 304 10.82 5.55 -6.76
C THR A 304 11.55 4.22 -6.69
N PHE A 305 10.81 3.14 -6.61
CA PHE A 305 11.32 1.80 -6.87
C PHE A 305 10.20 0.91 -7.42
N ASN A 306 10.58 -0.18 -8.09
CA ASN A 306 9.66 -1.22 -8.51
C ASN A 306 9.91 -2.45 -7.63
N ASP A 307 8.87 -2.89 -6.88
CA ASP A 307 9.02 -4.01 -5.95
C ASP A 307 9.18 -5.36 -6.67
N ASP A 308 8.53 -5.53 -7.81
CA ASP A 308 8.63 -6.75 -8.63
C ASP A 308 10.05 -6.97 -9.18
N ILE A 309 10.84 -5.89 -9.33
CA ILE A 309 12.24 -5.93 -9.75
C ILE A 309 13.15 -5.90 -8.54
N SER A 310 13.16 -4.80 -7.81
CA SER A 310 14.16 -4.51 -6.78
C SER A 310 13.88 -5.24 -5.46
N GLY A 311 12.61 -5.34 -5.04
CA GLY A 311 12.23 -5.99 -3.78
C GLY A 311 12.47 -7.49 -3.82
N VAL A 312 12.03 -8.15 -4.91
CA VAL A 312 12.25 -9.59 -5.11
C VAL A 312 13.73 -9.90 -5.26
N ALA A 313 14.46 -9.08 -6.01
CA ALA A 313 15.90 -9.25 -6.21
C ALA A 313 16.67 -9.11 -4.89
N ALA A 314 16.37 -8.09 -4.08
CA ALA A 314 17.01 -7.87 -2.78
C ALA A 314 16.76 -9.03 -1.81
N THR A 315 15.52 -9.52 -1.74
CA THR A 315 15.16 -10.66 -0.89
C THR A 315 15.88 -11.93 -1.33
N THR A 316 15.97 -12.18 -2.65
CA THR A 316 16.68 -13.33 -3.21
C THR A 316 18.18 -13.25 -2.88
N LEU A 317 18.80 -12.09 -3.11
CA LEU A 317 20.23 -11.88 -2.78
C LEU A 317 20.49 -12.08 -1.28
N ALA A 318 19.62 -11.55 -0.42
CA ALA A 318 19.74 -11.75 1.03
C ALA A 318 19.70 -13.25 1.42
N GLY A 319 18.81 -14.01 0.77
CA GLY A 319 18.74 -15.46 0.93
C GLY A 319 20.01 -16.19 0.46
N ILE A 320 20.57 -15.78 -0.68
CA ILE A 320 21.85 -16.30 -1.20
C ILE A 320 22.98 -16.02 -0.21
N ILE A 321 23.12 -14.77 0.25
CA ILE A 321 24.15 -14.40 1.25
C ILE A 321 23.99 -15.22 2.53
N ALA A 322 22.77 -15.36 3.04
CA ALA A 322 22.49 -16.15 4.23
C ALA A 322 22.79 -17.64 4.06
N SER A 323 22.79 -18.16 2.82
CA SER A 323 23.09 -19.57 2.53
C SER A 323 24.58 -19.88 2.41
N LEU A 324 25.47 -18.89 2.29
CA LEU A 324 26.91 -19.08 2.12
C LEU A 324 27.54 -20.06 3.15
N PRO A 325 27.21 -19.98 4.46
CA PRO A 325 27.75 -20.92 5.42
C PRO A 325 27.39 -22.40 5.15
N LYS A 326 26.27 -22.61 4.44
CA LYS A 326 25.81 -23.97 4.07
C LYS A 326 26.48 -24.51 2.82
N THR A 327 26.92 -23.65 1.91
CA THR A 327 27.61 -24.07 0.68
C THR A 327 29.08 -24.31 0.87
N GLY A 328 29.66 -23.86 1.98
CA GLY A 328 31.10 -23.90 2.25
C GLY A 328 31.90 -22.84 1.47
N MET A 329 31.23 -22.00 0.70
CA MET A 329 31.84 -20.87 -0.01
C MET A 329 31.86 -19.62 0.88
N LYS A 330 32.80 -18.71 0.60
CA LYS A 330 32.98 -17.50 1.41
C LYS A 330 32.29 -16.28 0.79
N LYS A 331 32.18 -16.28 -0.52
CA LYS A 331 31.65 -15.14 -1.29
C LYS A 331 30.54 -15.58 -2.24
N VAL A 332 29.65 -14.65 -2.55
CA VAL A 332 28.61 -14.84 -3.58
C VAL A 332 29.26 -15.12 -4.93
N GLY A 333 30.35 -14.42 -5.24
CA GLY A 333 31.10 -14.58 -6.49
C GLY A 333 31.81 -15.91 -6.66
N ASP A 334 31.97 -16.75 -5.62
CA ASP A 334 32.49 -18.11 -5.75
C ASP A 334 31.50 -19.07 -6.45
N HIS A 335 30.27 -18.61 -6.70
CA HIS A 335 29.19 -19.40 -7.29
C HIS A 335 28.92 -19.00 -8.75
N THR A 336 28.33 -19.93 -9.48
CA THR A 336 27.67 -19.66 -10.78
C THR A 336 26.17 -19.82 -10.58
N PHE A 337 25.41 -18.89 -11.12
CA PHE A 337 23.96 -18.82 -10.94
C PHE A 337 23.25 -19.16 -12.25
N LEU A 338 22.19 -19.96 -12.14
CA LEU A 338 21.25 -20.21 -13.22
C LEU A 338 19.89 -19.65 -12.81
N VAL A 339 19.42 -18.64 -13.52
CA VAL A 339 18.09 -18.03 -13.34
C VAL A 339 17.12 -18.70 -14.33
N ALA A 340 16.17 -19.45 -13.79
CA ALA A 340 15.12 -20.08 -14.60
C ALA A 340 13.91 -19.15 -14.68
N GLY A 341 13.81 -18.45 -15.79
CA GLY A 341 12.83 -17.39 -16.06
C GLY A 341 13.50 -16.05 -16.29
N ALA A 342 13.52 -15.59 -17.53
CA ALA A 342 14.18 -14.34 -17.93
C ALA A 342 13.17 -13.18 -18.14
N GLY A 343 12.09 -13.18 -17.36
CA GLY A 343 11.20 -12.03 -17.26
C GLY A 343 11.80 -10.93 -16.38
N GLU A 344 11.03 -9.87 -16.13
CA GLU A 344 11.43 -8.71 -15.33
C GLU A 344 12.05 -9.08 -13.99
N THR A 345 11.39 -9.95 -13.23
CA THR A 345 11.88 -10.44 -11.93
C THR A 345 13.21 -11.21 -12.07
N GLY A 346 13.29 -12.14 -13.01
CA GLY A 346 14.50 -12.96 -13.19
C GLY A 346 15.70 -12.13 -13.66
N THR A 347 15.49 -11.21 -14.57
CA THR A 347 16.54 -10.28 -15.03
C THR A 347 16.97 -9.34 -13.91
N GLY A 348 16.03 -8.83 -13.09
CA GLY A 348 16.33 -8.01 -11.91
C GLY A 348 17.17 -8.76 -10.87
N ILE A 349 16.83 -10.02 -10.59
CA ILE A 349 17.60 -10.89 -9.68
C ILE A 349 19.04 -11.07 -10.22
N GLY A 350 19.17 -11.40 -11.51
CA GLY A 350 20.48 -11.61 -12.13
C GLY A 350 21.33 -10.36 -12.09
N GLU A 351 20.76 -9.20 -12.39
CA GLU A 351 21.48 -7.93 -12.36
C GLU A 351 21.92 -7.56 -10.95
N MET A 352 21.06 -7.69 -9.94
CA MET A 352 21.41 -7.40 -8.55
C MET A 352 22.52 -8.33 -8.02
N ILE A 353 22.50 -9.61 -8.39
CA ILE A 353 23.60 -10.54 -8.05
C ILE A 353 24.90 -10.07 -8.70
N ALA A 354 24.86 -9.67 -9.99
CA ALA A 354 26.03 -9.18 -10.69
C ALA A 354 26.57 -7.88 -10.07
N GLU A 355 25.70 -6.93 -9.74
CA GLU A 355 26.08 -5.68 -9.07
C GLU A 355 26.73 -5.94 -7.71
N TYR A 356 26.16 -6.83 -6.93
CA TYR A 356 26.74 -7.22 -5.63
C TYR A 356 28.12 -7.84 -5.80
N ILE A 357 28.28 -8.81 -6.72
CA ILE A 357 29.58 -9.44 -6.99
C ILE A 357 30.60 -8.40 -7.47
N ALA A 358 30.21 -7.52 -8.39
CA ALA A 358 31.07 -6.47 -8.91
C ALA A 358 31.57 -5.53 -7.80
N GLN A 359 30.71 -5.18 -6.87
CA GLN A 359 31.04 -4.32 -5.74
C GLN A 359 31.91 -5.07 -4.70
N ASP A 360 31.54 -6.28 -4.32
CA ASP A 360 32.25 -7.09 -3.29
C ASP A 360 33.67 -7.46 -3.76
N GLU A 361 33.85 -7.78 -5.03
CA GLU A 361 35.14 -8.17 -5.60
C GLU A 361 35.90 -7.02 -6.28
N THR A 362 35.29 -5.84 -6.37
CA THR A 362 35.87 -4.66 -7.07
C THR A 362 36.26 -4.98 -8.53
N ILE A 363 35.35 -5.66 -9.24
CA ILE A 363 35.53 -6.03 -10.66
C ILE A 363 34.50 -5.31 -11.54
N PRO A 364 34.77 -5.19 -12.85
CA PRO A 364 33.80 -4.64 -13.79
C PRO A 364 32.50 -5.48 -13.80
N ILE A 365 31.35 -4.82 -13.90
CA ILE A 365 30.04 -5.47 -13.92
C ILE A 365 29.93 -6.56 -15.01
N ASN A 366 30.54 -6.35 -16.17
CA ASN A 366 30.53 -7.32 -17.26
C ASN A 366 31.30 -8.62 -16.93
N GLU A 367 32.27 -8.57 -16.03
CA GLU A 367 32.95 -9.78 -15.54
C GLU A 367 32.07 -10.52 -14.52
N ALA A 368 31.38 -9.79 -13.67
CA ALA A 368 30.43 -10.39 -12.73
C ALA A 368 29.26 -11.06 -13.46
N ARG A 369 28.72 -10.44 -14.51
CA ARG A 369 27.64 -11.00 -15.34
C ARG A 369 27.99 -12.34 -15.98
N LYS A 370 29.26 -12.66 -16.21
CA LYS A 370 29.68 -13.98 -16.75
C LYS A 370 29.38 -15.15 -15.83
N ARG A 371 29.11 -14.90 -14.55
CA ARG A 371 28.72 -15.92 -13.57
C ARG A 371 27.22 -16.20 -13.54
N ILE A 372 26.42 -15.47 -14.33
CA ILE A 372 24.98 -15.55 -14.34
C ILE A 372 24.48 -16.04 -15.69
N TRP A 373 23.74 -17.14 -15.64
CA TRP A 373 23.13 -17.78 -16.79
C TRP A 373 21.62 -17.64 -16.68
N MET A 374 20.96 -17.41 -17.80
CA MET A 374 19.51 -17.24 -17.85
C MET A 374 18.88 -18.18 -18.86
N VAL A 375 17.75 -18.77 -18.49
CA VAL A 375 16.91 -19.59 -19.39
C VAL A 375 15.48 -19.08 -19.38
N ASP A 376 14.83 -19.17 -20.52
CA ASP A 376 13.39 -18.93 -20.69
C ASP A 376 12.70 -20.16 -21.30
N SER A 377 11.44 -20.01 -21.74
CA SER A 377 10.67 -21.09 -22.37
C SER A 377 11.30 -21.62 -23.66
N LYS A 378 12.18 -20.84 -24.31
CA LYS A 378 12.90 -21.21 -25.54
C LYS A 378 14.30 -21.78 -25.26
N GLY A 379 14.74 -21.83 -24.01
CA GLY A 379 16.03 -22.36 -23.58
C GLY A 379 17.02 -21.29 -23.12
N LEU A 380 18.33 -21.60 -23.20
CA LEU A 380 19.41 -20.73 -22.76
C LEU A 380 19.47 -19.43 -23.59
N ILE A 381 19.54 -18.32 -22.91
CA ILE A 381 19.74 -17.01 -23.55
C ILE A 381 21.23 -16.81 -23.85
N THR A 382 21.53 -16.69 -25.14
CA THR A 382 22.89 -16.47 -25.65
C THR A 382 22.95 -15.25 -26.55
N ARG A 383 24.14 -14.67 -26.77
CA ARG A 383 24.32 -13.56 -27.70
C ARG A 383 23.85 -13.89 -29.11
N SER A 384 24.20 -15.08 -29.58
CA SER A 384 23.81 -15.54 -30.94
C SER A 384 22.31 -15.70 -31.12
N ARG A 385 21.57 -15.91 -30.01
CA ARG A 385 20.12 -15.94 -30.00
C ARG A 385 19.55 -14.51 -30.01
N ALA A 386 20.10 -13.59 -29.22
CA ALA A 386 19.69 -12.19 -29.20
C ALA A 386 19.89 -11.49 -30.56
N GLU A 387 20.96 -11.85 -31.29
CA GLU A 387 21.24 -11.32 -32.64
C GLU A 387 20.30 -11.85 -33.73
N LYS A 388 19.63 -13.00 -33.49
CA LYS A 388 18.70 -13.63 -34.45
C LYS A 388 17.25 -13.30 -34.19
N GLU A 389 16.90 -12.89 -32.99
CA GLU A 389 15.53 -12.55 -32.60
C GLU A 389 15.43 -11.02 -32.48
N GLU A 390 14.94 -10.34 -33.53
CA GLU A 390 14.45 -8.94 -33.46
C GLU A 390 13.30 -8.76 -32.45
N ASP A 391 12.88 -9.84 -31.80
CA ASP A 391 11.73 -9.93 -30.90
C ASP A 391 12.10 -9.98 -29.39
N LEU A 392 13.29 -9.65 -29.00
CA LEU A 392 13.70 -9.54 -27.58
C LEU A 392 13.62 -8.10 -27.05
N ALA A 393 12.84 -7.26 -27.73
CA ALA A 393 12.52 -5.90 -27.30
C ALA A 393 11.24 -5.87 -26.45
#